data_1d1f0f901d6d3c6e9384624571f23860
#
_entry.id   1d1f0f901d6d3c6e9384624571f23860
#
_cell.length_a   1.000
_cell.length_b   1.000
_cell.length_c   1.000
_cell.angle_alpha   90.00
_cell.angle_beta   90.00
_cell.angle_gamma   90.00
#
_symmetry.space_group_name_H-M   'P 1'
#
loop_
_entity.id
_entity.type
_entity.pdbx_description
1 polymer ?
#
loop_
_entity_poly.entity_id
_entity_poly.type
_entity_poly.pdbx_seq_one_letter_code
_entity_poly.pdbx_strand_id
1 'polypeptide(L)'
;RVLDLSRLAAGNMISHMLADHGADVIKVERPEKGDDLRTWKVNNISHWWHVYSRNKRSLSLNIKTKKGTEILKKLISTADVFIENFVPGTLEKWGYTKKVFDSLNPNLIIVRISGWGQTGLYKNFPGYGSLVEGMSGFASMTGEENQGPLLPPTALADMISGLSGVCLLYTSPSPRDLP
;
A
#
# COMPACT_ATOMS: atom_id res chain seq x y z
N ARG A 1 7.27 -1.04 14.29
CA ARG A 1 7.88 -1.42 12.99
C ARG A 1 6.83 -1.63 11.94
N VAL A 2 7.00 -1.04 10.77
CA VAL A 2 6.11 -1.19 9.61
C VAL A 2 6.81 -1.98 8.51
N LEU A 3 6.16 -3.02 8.01
CA LEU A 3 6.62 -3.80 6.86
C LEU A 3 5.77 -3.43 5.64
N ASP A 4 6.37 -2.73 4.69
CA ASP A 4 5.70 -2.19 3.51
C ASP A 4 6.03 -3.02 2.26
N LEU A 5 5.06 -3.79 1.77
CA LEU A 5 5.12 -4.53 0.52
C LEU A 5 4.32 -3.87 -0.60
N SER A 6 3.73 -2.71 -0.34
CA SER A 6 2.93 -2.00 -1.34
C SER A 6 3.77 -1.53 -2.53
N ARG A 7 3.10 -1.07 -3.56
CA ARG A 7 3.72 -0.51 -4.77
C ARG A 7 2.97 0.77 -5.17
N LEU A 8 3.63 1.61 -5.96
CA LEU A 8 3.06 2.85 -6.45
C LEU A 8 2.67 3.82 -5.32
N ALA A 9 1.58 4.60 -5.47
CA ALA A 9 1.32 5.74 -4.61
C ALA A 9 0.61 5.39 -3.28
N ALA A 10 -0.56 4.76 -3.30
CA ALA A 10 -1.44 4.65 -2.13
C ALA A 10 -0.78 4.02 -0.90
N GLY A 11 -0.20 2.83 -1.03
CA GLY A 11 0.47 2.16 0.09
C GLY A 11 1.76 2.84 0.52
N ASN A 12 2.52 3.36 -0.45
CA ASN A 12 3.71 4.15 -0.15
C ASN A 12 3.38 5.43 0.62
N MET A 13 2.22 6.04 0.41
CA MET A 13 1.74 7.20 1.17
C MET A 13 1.52 6.84 2.64
N ILE A 14 0.87 5.71 2.93
CA ILE A 14 0.66 5.27 4.32
C ILE A 14 2.00 5.10 5.03
N SER A 15 2.88 4.28 4.47
CA SER A 15 4.17 3.98 5.11
C SER A 15 5.09 5.18 5.18
N HIS A 16 5.00 6.12 4.22
CA HIS A 16 5.69 7.40 4.25
C HIS A 16 5.22 8.27 5.43
N MET A 17 3.93 8.44 5.60
CA MET A 17 3.40 9.23 6.72
C MET A 17 3.78 8.61 8.07
N LEU A 18 3.71 7.30 8.20
CA LEU A 18 4.15 6.61 9.42
C LEU A 18 5.65 6.82 9.68
N ALA A 19 6.49 6.78 8.62
CA ALA A 19 7.91 7.03 8.73
C ALA A 19 8.24 8.47 9.17
N ASP A 20 7.52 9.46 8.63
CA ASP A 20 7.67 10.87 9.02
C ASP A 20 7.28 11.11 10.49
N HIS A 21 6.42 10.26 11.06
CA HIS A 21 6.05 10.27 12.47
C HIS A 21 6.91 9.32 13.33
N GLY A 22 8.04 8.84 12.82
CA GLY A 22 9.05 8.10 13.58
C GLY A 22 8.90 6.57 13.57
N ALA A 23 8.04 6.00 12.73
CA ALA A 23 7.98 4.55 12.57
C ALA A 23 9.24 3.99 11.87
N ASP A 24 9.74 2.83 12.34
CA ASP A 24 10.79 2.05 11.66
C ASP A 24 10.17 1.32 10.46
N VAL A 25 10.27 1.90 9.26
CA VAL A 25 9.65 1.37 8.05
C VAL A 25 10.67 0.59 7.21
N ILE A 26 10.36 -0.68 6.94
CA ILE A 26 11.09 -1.54 6.00
C ILE A 26 10.25 -1.69 4.73
N LYS A 27 10.71 -1.06 3.65
CA LYS A 27 10.13 -1.16 2.32
C LYS A 27 10.72 -2.38 1.60
N VAL A 28 9.89 -3.39 1.37
CA VAL A 28 10.30 -4.60 0.63
C VAL A 28 10.06 -4.38 -0.86
N GLU A 29 11.13 -4.49 -1.65
CA GLU A 29 11.12 -4.24 -3.08
C GLU A 29 11.56 -5.48 -3.87
N ARG A 30 11.07 -5.61 -5.10
CA ARG A 30 11.53 -6.65 -6.01
C ARG A 30 13.01 -6.45 -6.35
N PRO A 31 13.82 -7.52 -6.41
CA PRO A 31 15.17 -7.41 -6.95
C PRO A 31 15.18 -6.77 -8.34
N GLU A 32 16.24 -6.07 -8.67
CA GLU A 32 16.54 -5.40 -9.95
C GLU A 32 15.60 -4.24 -10.32
N LYS A 33 14.29 -4.43 -10.19
CA LYS A 33 13.28 -3.44 -10.63
C LYS A 33 12.85 -2.46 -9.55
N GLY A 34 12.87 -2.89 -8.29
CA GLY A 34 12.34 -2.10 -7.18
C GLY A 34 10.83 -1.88 -7.25
N ASP A 35 10.37 -0.79 -6.63
CA ASP A 35 8.99 -0.31 -6.72
C ASP A 35 8.74 0.33 -8.10
N ASP A 36 7.55 0.10 -8.66
CA ASP A 36 7.16 0.67 -9.96
C ASP A 36 7.12 2.21 -9.93
N LEU A 37 6.95 2.83 -8.76
CA LEU A 37 7.00 4.29 -8.56
C LEU A 37 8.35 4.89 -8.97
N ARG A 38 9.44 4.12 -8.93
CA ARG A 38 10.77 4.53 -9.40
C ARG A 38 10.79 4.86 -10.89
N THR A 39 9.83 4.33 -11.66
CA THR A 39 9.72 4.56 -13.11
C THR A 39 8.93 5.81 -13.47
N TRP A 40 8.20 6.41 -12.53
CA TRP A 40 7.47 7.66 -12.75
C TRP A 40 8.44 8.84 -12.72
N LYS A 41 8.95 9.19 -13.89
CA LYS A 41 10.02 10.17 -14.05
C LYS A 41 9.57 11.38 -14.86
N VAL A 42 10.01 12.56 -14.42
CA VAL A 42 9.99 13.80 -15.17
C VAL A 42 11.45 14.25 -15.32
N ASN A 43 11.92 14.47 -16.53
CA ASN A 43 13.33 14.78 -16.81
C ASN A 43 14.32 13.79 -16.17
N ASN A 44 14.04 12.49 -16.28
CA ASN A 44 14.80 11.39 -15.69
C ASN A 44 14.85 11.36 -14.14
N ILE A 45 14.13 12.22 -13.46
CA ILE A 45 14.04 12.27 -11.99
C ILE A 45 12.69 11.71 -11.57
N SER A 46 12.69 10.72 -10.68
CA SER A 46 11.47 10.18 -10.07
C SER A 46 11.11 10.97 -8.82
N HIS A 47 10.46 12.12 -9.00
CA HIS A 47 10.05 12.99 -7.90
C HIS A 47 9.13 12.27 -6.91
N TRP A 48 8.17 11.47 -7.41
CA TRP A 48 7.27 10.66 -6.60
C TRP A 48 8.02 9.69 -5.70
N TRP A 49 9.01 8.99 -6.25
CA TRP A 49 9.82 8.08 -5.45
C TRP A 49 10.62 8.81 -4.38
N HIS A 50 11.24 9.93 -4.71
CA HIS A 50 12.01 10.75 -3.76
C HIS A 50 11.14 11.23 -2.59
N VAL A 51 9.89 11.60 -2.85
CA VAL A 51 8.95 12.01 -1.80
C VAL A 51 8.53 10.81 -0.96
N TYR A 52 8.00 9.76 -1.58
CA TYR A 52 7.34 8.66 -0.86
C TYR A 52 8.30 7.61 -0.30
N SER A 53 9.57 7.61 -0.68
CA SER A 53 10.57 6.68 -0.15
C SER A 53 11.36 7.22 1.05
N ARG A 54 11.24 8.51 1.33
CA ARG A 54 12.02 9.11 2.43
C ARG A 54 11.70 8.46 3.78
N ASN A 55 12.69 8.46 4.67
CA ASN A 55 12.61 7.88 6.02
C ASN A 55 12.31 6.37 6.07
N LYS A 56 12.42 5.67 4.93
CA LYS A 56 12.25 4.23 4.85
C LYS A 56 13.58 3.53 4.60
N ARG A 57 13.73 2.33 5.13
CA ARG A 57 14.81 1.41 4.78
C ARG A 57 14.36 0.49 3.65
N SER A 58 15.10 0.44 2.55
CA SER A 58 14.82 -0.44 1.43
C SER A 58 15.43 -1.83 1.63
N LEU A 59 14.65 -2.86 1.38
CA LEU A 59 15.08 -4.26 1.36
C LEU A 59 14.73 -4.88 0.01
N SER A 60 15.75 -5.22 -0.78
CA SER A 60 15.58 -5.99 -2.01
C SER A 60 15.39 -7.47 -1.68
N LEU A 61 14.18 -8.02 -1.91
CA LEU A 61 13.83 -9.38 -1.53
C LEU A 61 12.88 -10.03 -2.54
N ASN A 62 13.29 -11.19 -3.09
CA ASN A 62 12.37 -12.02 -3.87
C ASN A 62 11.54 -12.92 -2.94
N ILE A 63 10.36 -12.44 -2.55
CA ILE A 63 9.45 -13.14 -1.64
C ILE A 63 8.85 -14.44 -2.19
N LYS A 64 9.08 -14.75 -3.47
CA LYS A 64 8.61 -15.99 -4.12
C LYS A 64 9.60 -17.14 -4.02
N THR A 65 10.83 -16.88 -3.62
CA THR A 65 11.82 -17.93 -3.37
C THR A 65 11.67 -18.51 -1.96
N LYS A 66 12.08 -19.75 -1.74
CA LYS A 66 12.05 -20.39 -0.41
C LYS A 66 12.75 -19.53 0.64
N LYS A 67 13.99 -19.11 0.36
CA LYS A 67 14.78 -18.25 1.25
C LYS A 67 14.12 -16.87 1.47
N GLY A 68 13.57 -16.26 0.43
CA GLY A 68 12.86 -14.99 0.54
C GLY A 68 11.59 -15.09 1.37
N THR A 69 10.83 -16.18 1.22
CA THR A 69 9.67 -16.49 2.06
C THR A 69 10.05 -16.65 3.54
N GLU A 70 11.15 -17.36 3.83
CA GLU A 70 11.65 -17.53 5.20
C GLU A 70 12.05 -16.19 5.84
N ILE A 71 12.73 -15.33 5.08
CA ILE A 71 13.11 -13.98 5.53
C ILE A 71 11.85 -13.14 5.78
N LEU A 72 10.90 -13.14 4.85
CA LEU A 72 9.66 -12.37 5.00
C LEU A 72 8.87 -12.82 6.24
N LYS A 73 8.76 -14.12 6.49
CA LYS A 73 8.10 -14.65 7.71
C LYS A 73 8.77 -14.16 8.99
N LYS A 74 10.10 -14.11 9.03
CA LYS A 74 10.84 -13.54 10.17
C LYS A 74 10.56 -12.04 10.36
N LEU A 75 10.42 -11.29 9.28
CA LEU A 75 10.06 -9.87 9.35
C LEU A 75 8.63 -9.68 9.87
N ILE A 76 7.69 -10.48 9.37
CA ILE A 76 6.29 -10.46 9.81
C ILE A 76 6.17 -10.74 11.32
N SER A 77 6.92 -11.69 11.85
CA SER A 77 6.85 -12.05 13.28
C SER A 77 7.31 -10.93 14.23
N THR A 78 7.96 -9.88 13.71
CA THR A 78 8.46 -8.74 14.51
C THR A 78 7.88 -7.39 14.07
N ALA A 79 6.94 -7.38 13.14
CA ALA A 79 6.29 -6.18 12.65
C ALA A 79 5.02 -5.88 13.46
N ASP A 80 4.69 -4.60 13.62
CA ASP A 80 3.43 -4.15 14.19
C ASP A 80 2.38 -3.95 13.09
N VAL A 81 2.83 -3.48 11.92
CA VAL A 81 1.97 -3.19 10.77
C VAL A 81 2.55 -3.82 9.51
N PHE A 82 1.69 -4.44 8.73
CA PHE A 82 1.99 -4.97 7.40
C PHE A 82 1.11 -4.27 6.36
N ILE A 83 1.72 -3.67 5.34
CA ILE A 83 1.01 -2.90 4.30
C ILE A 83 1.19 -3.56 2.95
N GLU A 84 0.10 -3.79 2.22
CA GLU A 84 0.11 -4.30 0.86
C GLU A 84 -1.00 -3.68 0.00
N ASN A 85 -0.80 -3.68 -1.32
CA ASN A 85 -1.81 -3.24 -2.28
C ASN A 85 -1.83 -4.13 -3.53
N PHE A 86 -1.68 -5.43 -3.34
CA PHE A 86 -1.83 -6.40 -4.41
C PHE A 86 -3.31 -6.61 -4.75
N VAL A 87 -3.56 -7.15 -5.93
CA VAL A 87 -4.92 -7.62 -6.27
C VAL A 87 -5.39 -8.62 -5.22
N PRO A 88 -6.62 -8.49 -4.70
CA PRO A 88 -7.16 -9.39 -3.69
C PRO A 88 -6.97 -10.87 -4.04
N GLY A 89 -6.56 -11.68 -3.06
CA GLY A 89 -6.23 -13.09 -3.24
C GLY A 89 -4.79 -13.38 -3.69
N THR A 90 -3.98 -12.36 -4.01
CA THR A 90 -2.59 -12.57 -4.44
C THR A 90 -1.70 -13.09 -3.31
N LEU A 91 -1.81 -12.54 -2.11
CA LEU A 91 -1.05 -13.01 -0.94
C LEU A 91 -1.45 -14.44 -0.57
N GLU A 92 -2.72 -14.75 -0.62
CA GLU A 92 -3.25 -16.07 -0.36
C GLU A 92 -2.70 -17.12 -1.35
N LYS A 93 -2.62 -16.77 -2.64
CA LYS A 93 -1.99 -17.62 -3.67
C LYS A 93 -0.49 -17.86 -3.42
N TRP A 94 0.18 -16.94 -2.75
CA TRP A 94 1.59 -17.10 -2.35
C TRP A 94 1.75 -17.77 -0.99
N GLY A 95 0.66 -18.24 -0.39
CA GLY A 95 0.68 -18.94 0.89
C GLY A 95 0.61 -18.04 2.12
N TYR A 96 0.37 -16.74 1.95
CA TYR A 96 0.21 -15.78 3.06
C TYR A 96 -1.28 -15.59 3.37
N THR A 97 -1.91 -16.63 3.89
CA THR A 97 -3.31 -16.59 4.35
C THR A 97 -3.41 -15.94 5.72
N LYS A 98 -4.63 -15.51 6.11
CA LYS A 98 -4.87 -14.99 7.47
C LYS A 98 -4.34 -15.94 8.55
N LYS A 99 -4.61 -17.24 8.43
CA LYS A 99 -4.11 -18.26 9.37
C LYS A 99 -2.58 -18.26 9.50
N VAL A 100 -1.86 -18.04 8.39
CA VAL A 100 -0.39 -17.94 8.42
C VAL A 100 0.05 -16.67 9.14
N PHE A 101 -0.58 -15.52 8.84
CA PHE A 101 -0.27 -14.27 9.56
C PHE A 101 -0.53 -14.42 11.06
N ASP A 102 -1.69 -14.94 11.47
CA ASP A 102 -2.04 -15.15 12.88
C ASP A 102 -1.06 -16.09 13.58
N SER A 103 -0.56 -17.13 12.89
CA SER A 103 0.43 -18.05 13.46
C SER A 103 1.82 -17.43 13.61
N LEU A 104 2.16 -16.44 12.80
CA LEU A 104 3.45 -15.73 12.86
C LEU A 104 3.42 -14.58 13.86
N ASN A 105 2.32 -13.84 13.87
CA ASN A 105 2.14 -12.68 14.74
C ASN A 105 0.63 -12.36 14.91
N PRO A 106 0.01 -12.81 15.99
CA PRO A 106 -1.43 -12.59 16.23
C PRO A 106 -1.80 -11.11 16.46
N ASN A 107 -0.81 -10.26 16.77
CA ASN A 107 -1.02 -8.83 17.01
C ASN A 107 -0.74 -7.96 15.78
N LEU A 108 -0.45 -8.58 14.63
CA LEU A 108 -0.12 -7.84 13.41
C LEU A 108 -1.34 -7.14 12.84
N ILE A 109 -1.24 -5.84 12.64
CA ILE A 109 -2.24 -5.07 11.91
C ILE A 109 -1.93 -5.15 10.41
N ILE A 110 -2.88 -5.65 9.63
CA ILE A 110 -2.72 -5.80 8.17
C ILE A 110 -3.54 -4.74 7.46
N VAL A 111 -2.87 -3.85 6.74
CA VAL A 111 -3.48 -2.82 5.90
C VAL A 111 -3.46 -3.30 4.45
N ARG A 112 -4.64 -3.51 3.89
CA ARG A 112 -4.82 -4.00 2.52
C ARG A 112 -5.54 -2.95 1.68
N ILE A 113 -4.84 -2.41 0.69
CA ILE A 113 -5.37 -1.37 -0.19
C ILE A 113 -5.70 -1.99 -1.55
N SER A 114 -6.89 -1.71 -2.03
CA SER A 114 -7.30 -2.09 -3.38
C SER A 114 -8.33 -1.10 -3.91
N GLY A 115 -8.53 -1.05 -5.22
CA GLY A 115 -9.48 -0.11 -5.81
C GLY A 115 -10.92 -0.29 -5.33
N TRP A 116 -11.32 -1.53 -4.99
CA TRP A 116 -12.72 -1.88 -4.73
C TRP A 116 -12.93 -2.58 -3.39
N GLY A 117 -11.93 -2.59 -2.52
CA GLY A 117 -11.97 -3.33 -1.25
C GLY A 117 -11.74 -4.84 -1.42
N GLN A 118 -11.78 -5.56 -0.29
CA GLN A 118 -11.53 -7.01 -0.23
C GLN A 118 -12.82 -7.83 -0.42
N THR A 119 -13.98 -7.19 -0.38
CA THR A 119 -15.32 -7.79 -0.48
C THR A 119 -16.14 -7.08 -1.54
N GLY A 120 -17.33 -7.58 -1.84
CA GLY A 120 -18.24 -6.96 -2.82
C GLY A 120 -18.02 -7.42 -4.26
N LEU A 121 -18.89 -6.92 -5.15
CA LEU A 121 -18.97 -7.36 -6.56
C LEU A 121 -17.71 -7.02 -7.36
N TYR A 122 -17.09 -5.87 -7.09
CA TYR A 122 -15.95 -5.35 -7.85
C TYR A 122 -14.59 -5.76 -7.31
N LYS A 123 -14.50 -6.52 -6.21
CA LYS A 123 -13.23 -6.87 -5.55
C LYS A 123 -12.15 -7.46 -6.46
N ASN A 124 -12.56 -8.14 -7.53
CA ASN A 124 -11.65 -8.79 -8.48
C ASN A 124 -11.34 -7.95 -9.71
N PHE A 125 -11.95 -6.75 -9.83
CA PHE A 125 -11.69 -5.86 -10.96
C PHE A 125 -10.37 -5.09 -10.74
N PRO A 126 -9.69 -4.72 -11.84
CA PRO A 126 -8.56 -3.79 -11.75
C PRO A 126 -9.00 -2.51 -11.06
N GLY A 127 -8.18 -2.02 -10.13
CA GLY A 127 -8.46 -0.78 -9.40
C GLY A 127 -7.22 0.10 -9.40
N TYR A 128 -7.34 1.24 -10.07
CA TYR A 128 -6.36 2.33 -10.04
C TYR A 128 -7.08 3.60 -9.64
N GLY A 129 -6.35 4.60 -9.14
CA GLY A 129 -6.91 5.87 -8.69
C GLY A 129 -7.83 6.50 -9.72
N SER A 130 -7.40 6.59 -10.99
CA SER A 130 -8.20 7.15 -12.07
C SER A 130 -9.52 6.42 -12.35
N LEU A 131 -9.57 5.10 -12.17
CA LEU A 131 -10.80 4.34 -12.30
C LEU A 131 -11.78 4.67 -11.16
N VAL A 132 -11.27 4.79 -9.94
CA VAL A 132 -12.06 5.16 -8.76
C VAL A 132 -12.59 6.60 -8.90
N GLU A 133 -11.74 7.52 -9.34
CA GLU A 133 -12.12 8.92 -9.61
C GLU A 133 -13.22 9.04 -10.68
N GLY A 134 -13.15 8.22 -11.72
CA GLY A 134 -14.22 8.14 -12.73
C GLY A 134 -15.52 7.56 -12.17
N MET A 135 -15.44 6.42 -11.48
CA MET A 135 -16.61 5.72 -10.95
C MET A 135 -17.31 6.47 -9.81
N SER A 136 -16.58 7.27 -9.04
CA SER A 136 -17.14 8.11 -7.97
C SER A 136 -17.92 9.33 -8.47
N GLY A 137 -17.83 9.63 -9.76
CA GLY A 137 -18.36 10.86 -10.35
C GLY A 137 -17.46 12.09 -10.17
N PHE A 138 -16.33 11.97 -9.46
CA PHE A 138 -15.40 13.08 -9.25
C PHE A 138 -14.93 13.70 -10.57
N ALA A 139 -14.52 12.87 -11.53
CA ALA A 139 -14.05 13.32 -12.83
C ALA A 139 -15.14 14.11 -13.61
N SER A 140 -16.42 13.72 -13.47
CA SER A 140 -17.54 14.45 -14.08
C SER A 140 -17.78 15.80 -13.44
N MET A 141 -17.55 15.92 -12.12
CA MET A 141 -17.75 17.18 -11.39
C MET A 141 -16.62 18.19 -11.60
N THR A 142 -15.44 17.73 -12.03
CA THR A 142 -14.27 18.58 -12.25
C THR A 142 -14.13 19.06 -13.70
N GLY A 143 -14.94 18.51 -14.63
CA GLY A 143 -14.97 18.93 -16.02
C GLY A 143 -15.75 20.23 -16.22
N GLU A 144 -15.51 20.93 -17.33
CA GLU A 144 -16.34 22.02 -17.79
C GLU A 144 -17.51 21.48 -18.60
N GLU A 145 -18.62 22.25 -18.64
CA GLU A 145 -19.90 21.84 -19.25
C GLU A 145 -19.75 21.33 -20.70
N ASN A 146 -18.80 21.84 -21.45
CA ASN A 146 -18.56 21.48 -22.86
C ASN A 146 -17.25 20.70 -23.13
N GLN A 147 -16.50 20.30 -22.09
CA GLN A 147 -15.19 19.66 -22.27
C GLN A 147 -15.14 18.20 -21.81
N GLY A 148 -16.20 17.72 -21.19
CA GLY A 148 -16.26 16.38 -20.63
C GLY A 148 -15.50 16.20 -19.31
N PRO A 149 -15.47 14.97 -18.77
CA PRO A 149 -14.86 14.68 -17.47
C PRO A 149 -13.35 14.92 -17.47
N LEU A 150 -12.83 15.51 -16.38
CA LEU A 150 -11.39 15.72 -16.16
C LEU A 150 -10.91 14.96 -14.92
N LEU A 151 -9.77 14.30 -15.06
CA LEU A 151 -9.06 13.72 -13.92
C LEU A 151 -8.24 14.80 -13.21
N PRO A 152 -8.04 14.69 -11.88
CA PRO A 152 -7.13 15.58 -11.16
C PRO A 152 -5.69 15.43 -11.68
N PRO A 153 -4.87 16.49 -11.64
CA PRO A 153 -3.50 16.45 -12.14
C PRO A 153 -2.52 15.71 -11.20
N THR A 154 -3.04 14.98 -10.24
CA THR A 154 -2.29 14.21 -9.25
C THR A 154 -3.00 12.90 -8.96
N ALA A 155 -2.33 11.93 -8.32
CA ALA A 155 -2.91 10.66 -7.87
C ALA A 155 -3.80 10.87 -6.63
N LEU A 156 -4.90 11.63 -6.79
CA LEU A 156 -5.73 12.10 -5.69
C LEU A 156 -6.37 10.96 -4.92
N ALA A 157 -6.96 9.98 -5.59
CA ALA A 157 -7.58 8.83 -4.94
C ALA A 157 -6.56 8.00 -4.13
N ASP A 158 -5.33 7.83 -4.66
CA ASP A 158 -4.24 7.18 -3.94
C ASP A 158 -3.84 7.96 -2.68
N MET A 159 -3.76 9.28 -2.77
CA MET A 159 -3.41 10.16 -1.64
C MET A 159 -4.49 10.13 -0.56
N ILE A 160 -5.75 10.22 -0.93
CA ILE A 160 -6.89 10.12 0.00
C ILE A 160 -6.92 8.74 0.66
N SER A 161 -6.74 7.68 -0.12
CA SER A 161 -6.67 6.31 0.40
C SER A 161 -5.51 6.14 1.38
N GLY A 162 -4.34 6.70 1.05
CA GLY A 162 -3.18 6.71 1.91
C GLY A 162 -3.43 7.41 3.25
N LEU A 163 -3.99 8.61 3.19
CA LEU A 163 -4.32 9.41 4.37
C LEU A 163 -5.36 8.70 5.27
N SER A 164 -6.43 8.18 4.66
CA SER A 164 -7.45 7.41 5.36
C SER A 164 -6.87 6.14 6.00
N GLY A 165 -5.95 5.45 5.31
CA GLY A 165 -5.27 4.27 5.85
C GLY A 165 -4.45 4.56 7.10
N VAL A 166 -3.78 5.71 7.16
CA VAL A 166 -3.07 6.15 8.39
C VAL A 166 -4.07 6.44 9.50
N CYS A 167 -5.15 7.18 9.22
CA CYS A 167 -6.18 7.47 10.21
C CYS A 167 -6.78 6.19 10.80
N LEU A 168 -7.07 5.18 9.98
CA LEU A 168 -7.60 3.89 10.43
C LEU A 168 -6.62 3.14 11.35
N LEU A 169 -5.32 3.26 11.15
CA LEU A 169 -4.33 2.66 12.06
C LEU A 169 -4.39 3.26 13.46
N TYR A 170 -4.64 4.56 13.58
CA TYR A 170 -4.81 5.22 14.88
C TYR A 170 -6.12 4.87 15.57
N THR A 171 -7.14 4.49 14.82
CA THR A 171 -8.46 4.11 15.35
C THR A 171 -8.66 2.60 15.50
N SER A 172 -7.69 1.80 15.03
CA SER A 172 -7.72 0.34 15.22
C SER A 172 -7.54 -0.02 16.69
N PRO A 173 -8.31 -0.99 17.22
CA PRO A 173 -8.12 -1.46 18.59
C PRO A 173 -6.67 -1.90 18.80
N SER A 174 -6.00 -1.24 19.72
CA SER A 174 -4.66 -1.63 20.17
C SER A 174 -4.78 -2.55 21.37
N PRO A 175 -3.86 -3.51 21.58
CA PRO A 175 -3.77 -4.23 22.84
C PRO A 175 -3.65 -3.33 24.09
N ARG A 176 -3.27 -2.06 23.90
CA ARG A 176 -3.24 -1.05 24.97
C ARG A 176 -4.62 -0.50 25.33
N ASP A 177 -5.61 -0.66 24.46
CA ASP A 177 -6.97 -0.14 24.62
C ASP A 177 -7.94 -1.22 25.10
N LEU A 178 -7.45 -2.45 25.28
CA LEU A 178 -8.21 -3.54 25.88
C LEU A 178 -8.06 -3.50 27.39
N PRO A 179 -9.18 -3.59 28.14
CA PRO A 179 -9.17 -3.59 29.61
C PRO A 179 -8.42 -4.79 30.18
#